data_a33ba1399e9d7d73ffd9bf983bf32762
#
_entry.id   a33ba1399e9d7d73ffd9bf983bf32762
#
_cell.length_a   1.000
_cell.length_b   1.000
_cell.length_c   1.000
_cell.angle_alpha   90.00
_cell.angle_beta   90.00
_cell.angle_gamma   90.00
#
_symmetry.space_group_name_H-M   'P 1'
#
loop_
_entity.id
_entity.type
_entity.pdbx_description
1 polymer ?
#
loop_
_entity_poly.entity_id
_entity_poly.type
_entity_poly.pdbx_seq_one_letter_code
_entity_poly.pdbx_strand_id
1 'polypeptide(L)'
;MAFKTIIEPFRIKTVEPIKMSSVAERKNYIKNAHYNPFLLKSSQVIIDMLTDSGTSAMSQNQWAAMMQGDESYAGAASWERFYDAVNDLTGFEFVLPTHQGRAAERILYGYLGGKGKIFISNTHFDTTRANIEFSGATAIDIPVKEGKDFDSDYPFKGNLDITLLQQLIKKHGKNIAAVIVTVTNNSGGGQPVSMENMKAVSALCKKNKLLCILDCCRVAENAYFIKHREKAYANHSYRQIAQQMFALADGAIMSAKKDALVNMGGFLAVADKKLADACMNLLII
;
A
#
# COMPACT_ATOMS: atom_id res chain seq x y z
N MET A 1 12.16 18.73 31.94
CA MET A 1 10.94 17.95 32.26
C MET A 1 10.53 17.17 31.02
N ALA A 2 10.34 15.86 31.13
CA ALA A 2 9.72 15.12 30.03
C ALA A 2 8.19 15.33 30.11
N PHE A 3 7.56 15.73 29.02
CA PHE A 3 6.12 15.82 28.95
C PHE A 3 5.51 14.42 29.07
N LYS A 4 4.47 14.28 29.89
CA LYS A 4 3.71 13.01 30.02
C LYS A 4 2.68 12.82 28.91
N THR A 5 2.40 13.86 28.15
CA THR A 5 1.45 13.88 27.05
C THR A 5 2.19 14.12 25.76
N ILE A 6 1.81 13.42 24.70
CA ILE A 6 2.30 13.66 23.35
C ILE A 6 1.78 15.04 22.91
N ILE A 7 2.69 15.91 22.47
CA ILE A 7 2.36 17.22 21.92
C ILE A 7 2.52 17.10 20.41
N GLU A 8 1.44 17.33 19.68
CA GLU A 8 1.46 17.34 18.22
C GLU A 8 2.28 18.51 17.68
N PRO A 9 3.19 18.31 16.73
CA PRO A 9 4.08 19.36 16.23
C PRO A 9 3.43 20.24 15.16
N PHE A 10 2.12 20.45 15.23
CA PHE A 10 1.35 21.25 14.25
C PHE A 10 0.24 22.05 14.92
N ARG A 11 -0.31 23.02 14.18
CA ARG A 11 -1.48 23.81 14.57
C ARG A 11 -2.63 23.52 13.62
N ILE A 12 -3.81 23.28 14.18
CA ILE A 12 -5.04 23.09 13.41
C ILE A 12 -5.55 24.47 12.97
N LYS A 13 -5.66 24.68 11.66
CA LYS A 13 -6.19 25.93 11.07
C LYS A 13 -7.61 25.82 10.54
N THR A 14 -8.05 24.58 10.26
CA THR A 14 -9.39 24.32 9.73
C THR A 14 -10.16 23.46 10.71
N VAL A 15 -11.40 23.83 10.95
CA VAL A 15 -12.31 23.13 11.86
C VAL A 15 -13.55 22.74 11.06
N GLU A 16 -13.90 21.48 11.09
CA GLU A 16 -15.13 20.95 10.51
C GLU A 16 -16.16 20.74 11.61
N PRO A 17 -17.39 21.32 11.50
CA PRO A 17 -18.44 21.08 12.48
C PRO A 17 -18.95 19.64 12.34
N ILE A 18 -19.03 18.93 13.46
CA ILE A 18 -19.62 17.61 13.52
C ILE A 18 -21.00 17.67 14.18
N LYS A 19 -21.93 16.89 13.63
CA LYS A 19 -23.26 16.74 14.24
C LYS A 19 -23.21 15.69 15.34
N MET A 20 -23.35 16.13 16.58
CA MET A 20 -23.49 15.21 17.72
C MET A 20 -24.81 14.46 17.66
N SER A 21 -24.79 13.18 17.92
CA SER A 21 -25.96 12.31 18.00
C SER A 21 -26.11 11.71 19.40
N SER A 22 -27.34 11.49 19.82
CA SER A 22 -27.65 10.80 21.07
C SER A 22 -27.32 9.30 20.97
N VAL A 23 -27.22 8.65 22.12
CA VAL A 23 -27.01 7.20 22.19
C VAL A 23 -28.14 6.44 21.48
N ALA A 24 -29.40 6.92 21.63
CA ALA A 24 -30.57 6.30 21.00
C ALA A 24 -30.49 6.37 19.46
N GLU A 25 -30.11 7.54 18.91
CA GLU A 25 -29.91 7.73 17.47
C GLU A 25 -28.80 6.80 16.96
N ARG A 26 -27.63 6.73 17.63
CA ARG A 26 -26.54 5.85 17.21
C ARG A 26 -26.92 4.37 17.21
N LYS A 27 -27.66 3.91 18.22
CA LYS A 27 -28.21 2.55 18.25
C LYS A 27 -29.15 2.28 17.08
N ASN A 28 -29.96 3.27 16.71
CA ASN A 28 -30.86 3.15 15.57
C ASN A 28 -30.10 3.16 14.23
N TYR A 29 -29.08 4.02 14.09
CA TYR A 29 -28.24 4.07 12.90
C TYR A 29 -27.56 2.73 12.62
N ILE A 30 -26.88 2.15 13.62
CA ILE A 30 -26.18 0.88 13.43
C ILE A 30 -27.14 -0.29 13.19
N LYS A 31 -28.33 -0.28 13.81
CA LYS A 31 -29.37 -1.27 13.56
C LYS A 31 -29.89 -1.19 12.11
N ASN A 32 -30.16 0.01 11.61
CA ASN A 32 -30.60 0.23 10.24
C ASN A 32 -29.51 -0.10 9.21
N ALA A 33 -28.27 0.00 9.60
CA ALA A 33 -27.09 -0.43 8.85
C ALA A 33 -26.81 -1.94 8.99
N HIS A 34 -27.74 -2.73 9.53
CA HIS A 34 -27.59 -4.18 9.75
C HIS A 34 -26.30 -4.54 10.51
N TYR A 35 -25.87 -3.67 11.43
CA TYR A 35 -24.62 -3.77 12.21
C TYR A 35 -23.35 -3.78 11.34
N ASN A 36 -23.45 -3.30 10.10
CA ASN A 36 -22.29 -3.10 9.21
C ASN A 36 -21.90 -1.62 9.18
N PRO A 37 -20.76 -1.21 9.78
CA PRO A 37 -20.32 0.19 9.82
C PRO A 37 -20.17 0.83 8.43
N PHE A 38 -19.87 0.05 7.40
CA PHE A 38 -19.72 0.56 6.02
C PHE A 38 -21.04 0.96 5.35
N LEU A 39 -22.17 0.64 5.94
CA LEU A 39 -23.50 1.08 5.49
C LEU A 39 -24.00 2.34 6.21
N LEU A 40 -23.24 2.86 7.18
CA LEU A 40 -23.54 4.14 7.81
C LEU A 40 -23.28 5.29 6.81
N LYS A 41 -24.13 6.31 6.88
CA LYS A 41 -23.86 7.59 6.20
C LYS A 41 -22.74 8.33 6.92
N SER A 42 -21.86 9.04 6.21
CA SER A 42 -20.78 9.82 6.83
C SER A 42 -21.29 10.79 7.91
N SER A 43 -22.44 11.41 7.70
CA SER A 43 -23.10 12.30 8.68
C SER A 43 -23.57 11.60 9.98
N GLN A 44 -23.54 10.30 10.03
CA GLN A 44 -23.88 9.48 11.20
C GLN A 44 -22.66 9.04 11.99
N VAL A 45 -21.46 9.24 11.42
CA VAL A 45 -20.17 8.88 12.01
C VAL A 45 -19.58 10.11 12.67
N ILE A 46 -19.30 10.05 13.97
CA ILE A 46 -18.68 11.14 14.73
C ILE A 46 -17.17 11.04 14.65
N ILE A 47 -16.64 9.84 14.85
CA ILE A 47 -15.20 9.54 14.77
C ILE A 47 -15.05 8.30 13.89
N ASP A 48 -14.33 8.43 12.79
CA ASP A 48 -13.98 7.30 11.93
C ASP A 48 -12.63 6.72 12.36
N MET A 49 -12.66 5.49 12.86
CA MET A 49 -11.47 4.72 13.23
C MET A 49 -11.23 3.51 12.31
N LEU A 50 -12.01 3.39 11.22
CA LEU A 50 -11.94 2.27 10.30
C LEU A 50 -11.17 2.59 9.03
N THR A 51 -11.20 3.85 8.58
CA THR A 51 -10.66 4.23 7.27
C THR A 51 -9.51 5.21 7.41
N ASP A 52 -8.43 4.96 6.65
CA ASP A 52 -7.25 5.83 6.54
C ASP A 52 -7.07 6.39 5.11
N SER A 53 -7.96 6.01 4.20
CA SER A 53 -7.80 6.29 2.76
C SER A 53 -8.46 7.61 2.35
N GLY A 54 -7.64 8.66 2.17
CA GLY A 54 -8.09 9.98 1.74
C GLY A 54 -8.80 10.79 2.84
N THR A 55 -8.64 10.38 4.08
CA THR A 55 -9.27 11.01 5.26
C THR A 55 -8.30 11.84 6.09
N SER A 56 -7.01 11.79 5.77
CA SER A 56 -5.98 12.52 6.51
C SER A 56 -6.03 14.02 6.23
N ALA A 57 -5.69 14.81 7.24
CA ALA A 57 -5.48 16.25 7.09
C ALA A 57 -4.27 16.49 6.18
N MET A 58 -4.44 17.37 5.20
CA MET A 58 -3.37 17.82 4.33
C MET A 58 -2.65 19.04 4.92
N SER A 59 -1.33 19.09 4.72
CA SER A 59 -0.55 20.24 5.16
C SER A 59 -0.86 21.50 4.33
N GLN A 60 -0.55 22.68 4.89
CA GLN A 60 -0.68 23.93 4.14
C GLN A 60 0.16 23.92 2.84
N ASN A 61 1.31 23.24 2.84
CA ASN A 61 2.15 23.14 1.65
C ASN A 61 1.54 22.21 0.59
N GLN A 62 0.85 21.15 0.98
CA GLN A 62 0.08 20.32 0.05
C GLN A 62 -1.05 21.11 -0.60
N TRP A 63 -1.83 21.88 0.18
CA TRP A 63 -2.86 22.77 -0.36
C TRP A 63 -2.30 23.82 -1.30
N ALA A 64 -1.19 24.46 -0.92
CA ALA A 64 -0.53 25.44 -1.77
C ALA A 64 -0.03 24.81 -3.08
N ALA A 65 0.57 23.63 -3.02
CA ALA A 65 1.05 22.90 -4.20
C ALA A 65 -0.09 22.51 -5.14
N MET A 66 -1.26 22.15 -4.62
CA MET A 66 -2.44 21.88 -5.45
C MET A 66 -2.87 23.14 -6.23
N MET A 67 -2.85 24.31 -5.57
CA MET A 67 -3.19 25.60 -6.22
C MET A 67 -2.13 26.09 -7.20
N GLN A 68 -0.87 25.63 -7.05
CA GLN A 68 0.25 25.96 -7.93
C GLN A 68 0.48 24.90 -9.02
N GLY A 69 -0.31 23.84 -9.00
CA GLY A 69 -0.23 22.79 -10.03
C GLY A 69 -0.43 23.39 -11.42
N ASP A 70 0.42 22.99 -12.35
CA ASP A 70 0.31 23.38 -13.74
C ASP A 70 -0.39 22.29 -14.55
N GLU A 71 -1.17 22.71 -15.52
CA GLU A 71 -1.83 21.84 -16.50
C GLU A 71 -1.18 22.07 -17.86
N SER A 72 -0.31 21.12 -18.26
CA SER A 72 0.42 21.16 -19.52
C SER A 72 0.28 19.80 -20.23
N TYR A 73 0.12 19.82 -21.55
CA TYR A 73 0.09 18.61 -22.34
C TYR A 73 1.40 17.80 -22.23
N ALA A 74 2.53 18.48 -22.11
CA ALA A 74 3.85 17.88 -21.89
C ALA A 74 4.75 18.84 -21.11
N GLY A 75 5.70 18.30 -20.36
CA GLY A 75 6.71 19.07 -19.64
C GLY A 75 6.16 19.86 -18.43
N ALA A 76 5.13 19.34 -17.77
CA ALA A 76 4.56 19.94 -16.57
C ALA A 76 5.56 19.91 -15.41
N ALA A 77 5.79 21.05 -14.76
CA ALA A 77 6.66 21.11 -13.58
C ALA A 77 6.11 20.31 -12.39
N SER A 78 4.78 20.14 -12.31
CA SER A 78 4.13 19.26 -11.33
C SER A 78 4.50 17.80 -11.55
N TRP A 79 4.60 17.37 -12.81
CA TRP A 79 5.05 16.04 -13.17
C TRP A 79 6.49 15.80 -12.75
N GLU A 80 7.39 16.73 -13.06
CA GLU A 80 8.81 16.61 -12.68
C GLU A 80 8.95 16.45 -11.16
N ARG A 81 8.29 17.32 -10.38
CA ARG A 81 8.32 17.23 -8.91
C ARG A 81 7.76 15.91 -8.39
N PHE A 82 6.69 15.41 -8.99
CA PHE A 82 6.10 14.13 -8.63
C PHE A 82 7.06 12.97 -8.94
N TYR A 83 7.61 12.95 -10.16
CA TYR A 83 8.59 11.97 -10.60
C TYR A 83 9.80 11.93 -9.68
N ASP A 84 10.40 13.09 -9.43
CA ASP A 84 11.60 13.20 -8.58
C ASP A 84 11.32 12.69 -7.16
N ALA A 85 10.17 13.02 -6.58
CA ALA A 85 9.79 12.55 -5.25
C ALA A 85 9.62 11.03 -5.19
N VAL A 86 8.98 10.42 -6.19
CA VAL A 86 8.79 8.97 -6.25
C VAL A 86 10.11 8.27 -6.54
N ASN A 87 10.88 8.75 -7.52
CA ASN A 87 12.18 8.18 -7.87
C ASN A 87 13.16 8.24 -6.69
N ASP A 88 13.27 9.38 -6.02
CA ASP A 88 14.13 9.58 -4.84
C ASP A 88 13.77 8.63 -3.67
N LEU A 89 12.48 8.34 -3.47
CA LEU A 89 12.04 7.41 -2.44
C LEU A 89 12.24 5.95 -2.86
N THR A 90 11.90 5.61 -4.11
CA THR A 90 11.80 4.22 -4.56
C THR A 90 13.02 3.72 -5.32
N GLY A 91 13.76 4.61 -5.99
CA GLY A 91 14.84 4.28 -6.89
C GLY A 91 14.37 3.71 -8.24
N PHE A 92 13.06 3.65 -8.52
CA PHE A 92 12.54 3.17 -9.79
C PHE A 92 12.60 4.25 -10.86
N GLU A 93 13.14 3.89 -12.03
CA GLU A 93 13.30 4.80 -13.16
C GLU A 93 11.97 5.13 -13.86
N PHE A 94 11.04 4.17 -13.93
CA PHE A 94 9.78 4.34 -14.64
C PHE A 94 8.63 4.50 -13.67
N VAL A 95 8.03 5.69 -13.68
CA VAL A 95 6.93 6.08 -12.79
C VAL A 95 5.69 6.42 -13.62
N LEU A 96 4.59 5.77 -13.35
CA LEU A 96 3.29 6.00 -13.98
C LEU A 96 2.33 6.59 -12.93
N PRO A 97 1.87 7.83 -13.10
CA PRO A 97 0.91 8.43 -12.18
C PRO A 97 -0.46 7.79 -12.37
N THR A 98 -1.18 7.59 -11.28
CA THR A 98 -2.56 7.13 -11.31
C THR A 98 -3.41 7.94 -10.34
N HIS A 99 -4.72 8.00 -10.56
CA HIS A 99 -5.61 8.72 -9.66
C HIS A 99 -5.76 8.03 -8.29
N GLN A 100 -5.46 6.73 -8.21
CA GLN A 100 -5.40 5.96 -6.96
C GLN A 100 -4.78 4.57 -7.19
N GLY A 101 -4.47 3.84 -6.11
CA GLY A 101 -3.79 2.54 -6.18
C GLY A 101 -4.50 1.50 -7.03
N ARG A 102 -5.85 1.40 -6.94
CA ARG A 102 -6.60 0.41 -7.75
C ARG A 102 -6.49 0.63 -9.26
N ALA A 103 -6.18 1.83 -9.72
CA ALA A 103 -5.89 2.07 -11.14
C ALA A 103 -4.51 1.51 -11.52
N ALA A 104 -3.50 1.69 -10.66
CA ALA A 104 -2.19 1.07 -10.83
C ALA A 104 -2.29 -0.47 -10.84
N GLU A 105 -3.10 -1.05 -9.93
CA GLU A 105 -3.41 -2.47 -9.89
C GLU A 105 -4.05 -2.95 -11.19
N ARG A 106 -5.05 -2.23 -11.69
CA ARG A 106 -5.75 -2.54 -12.94
C ARG A 106 -4.80 -2.61 -14.13
N ILE A 107 -3.88 -1.64 -14.23
CA ILE A 107 -2.88 -1.57 -15.28
C ILE A 107 -1.91 -2.75 -15.17
N LEU A 108 -1.26 -2.92 -14.02
CA LEU A 108 -0.22 -3.93 -13.85
C LEU A 108 -0.76 -5.35 -13.97
N TYR A 109 -1.84 -5.66 -13.25
CA TYR A 109 -2.39 -7.03 -13.25
C TYR A 109 -3.19 -7.33 -14.50
N GLY A 110 -3.72 -6.32 -15.18
CA GLY A 110 -4.29 -6.46 -16.52
C GLY A 110 -3.26 -6.89 -17.55
N TYR A 111 -2.03 -6.36 -17.45
CA TYR A 111 -0.92 -6.74 -18.34
C TYR A 111 -0.30 -8.10 -17.98
N LEU A 112 0.00 -8.31 -16.71
CA LEU A 112 0.69 -9.53 -16.24
C LEU A 112 -0.24 -10.75 -16.10
N GLY A 113 -1.55 -10.53 -16.03
CA GLY A 113 -2.55 -11.54 -15.74
C GLY A 113 -2.91 -12.41 -16.93
N GLY A 114 -4.09 -13.03 -16.85
CA GLY A 114 -4.63 -13.93 -17.88
C GLY A 114 -4.82 -15.36 -17.37
N LYS A 115 -5.55 -16.15 -18.16
CA LYS A 115 -5.88 -17.55 -17.82
C LYS A 115 -4.62 -18.38 -17.54
N GLY A 116 -4.58 -19.06 -16.39
CA GLY A 116 -3.47 -19.91 -15.96
C GLY A 116 -2.33 -19.18 -15.27
N LYS A 117 -2.38 -17.85 -15.19
CA LYS A 117 -1.42 -17.06 -14.40
C LYS A 117 -1.79 -17.04 -12.92
N ILE A 118 -0.78 -16.94 -12.07
CA ILE A 118 -0.92 -16.99 -10.61
C ILE A 118 -0.17 -15.81 -10.02
N PHE A 119 -0.81 -15.13 -9.07
CA PHE A 119 -0.20 -14.14 -8.21
C PHE A 119 -0.21 -14.65 -6.77
N ILE A 120 0.90 -14.47 -6.09
CA ILE A 120 1.08 -14.94 -4.70
C ILE A 120 1.31 -13.72 -3.83
N SER A 121 0.65 -13.66 -2.66
CA SER A 121 0.84 -12.56 -1.70
C SER A 121 0.83 -13.05 -0.26
N ASN A 122 1.40 -12.24 0.65
CA ASN A 122 1.14 -12.41 2.08
C ASN A 122 -0.36 -12.35 2.38
N THR A 123 -1.08 -11.35 1.83
CA THR A 123 -2.54 -11.34 1.69
C THR A 123 -2.91 -10.25 0.68
N HIS A 124 -3.66 -10.59 -0.35
CA HIS A 124 -4.14 -9.60 -1.30
C HIS A 124 -5.16 -8.67 -0.65
N PHE A 125 -5.07 -7.38 -0.95
CA PHE A 125 -6.16 -6.46 -0.69
C PHE A 125 -7.35 -6.80 -1.60
N ASP A 126 -8.56 -6.36 -1.25
CA ASP A 126 -9.78 -6.72 -2.00
C ASP A 126 -9.72 -6.30 -3.47
N THR A 127 -9.30 -5.06 -3.76
CA THR A 127 -9.17 -4.57 -5.14
C THR A 127 -8.00 -5.23 -5.88
N THR A 128 -6.94 -5.59 -5.19
CA THR A 128 -5.81 -6.35 -5.76
C THR A 128 -6.29 -7.71 -6.25
N ARG A 129 -6.97 -8.47 -5.38
CA ARG A 129 -7.58 -9.76 -5.72
C ARG A 129 -8.56 -9.61 -6.88
N ALA A 130 -9.47 -8.64 -6.79
CA ALA A 130 -10.48 -8.40 -7.81
C ALA A 130 -9.86 -8.10 -9.18
N ASN A 131 -8.82 -7.28 -9.26
CA ASN A 131 -8.12 -6.97 -10.51
C ASN A 131 -7.38 -8.18 -11.09
N ILE A 132 -6.75 -9.01 -10.22
CA ILE A 132 -6.10 -10.25 -10.63
C ILE A 132 -7.13 -11.23 -11.21
N GLU A 133 -8.21 -11.49 -10.48
CA GLU A 133 -9.26 -12.44 -10.90
C GLU A 133 -10.02 -11.95 -12.13
N PHE A 134 -10.24 -10.64 -12.23
CA PHE A 134 -10.83 -10.03 -13.43
C PHE A 134 -9.97 -10.23 -14.69
N SER A 135 -8.64 -10.29 -14.54
CA SER A 135 -7.73 -10.62 -15.65
C SER A 135 -7.82 -12.08 -16.10
N GLY A 136 -8.51 -12.93 -15.35
CA GLY A 136 -8.57 -14.39 -15.55
C GLY A 136 -7.46 -15.16 -14.83
N ALA A 137 -6.65 -14.50 -14.03
CA ALA A 137 -5.60 -15.11 -13.21
C ALA A 137 -6.13 -15.57 -11.84
N THR A 138 -5.28 -16.28 -11.09
CA THR A 138 -5.59 -16.77 -9.74
C THR A 138 -4.75 -16.03 -8.69
N ALA A 139 -5.39 -15.56 -7.62
CA ALA A 139 -4.74 -14.96 -6.47
C ALA A 139 -4.62 -15.97 -5.31
N ILE A 140 -3.41 -16.20 -4.80
CA ILE A 140 -3.12 -17.14 -3.71
C ILE A 140 -2.50 -16.37 -2.54
N ASP A 141 -3.15 -16.45 -1.35
CA ASP A 141 -2.65 -15.87 -0.11
C ASP A 141 -1.88 -16.89 0.70
N ILE A 142 -0.68 -16.48 1.14
CA ILE A 142 0.19 -17.30 1.98
C ILE A 142 0.74 -16.50 3.17
N PRO A 143 -0.12 -15.95 4.04
CA PRO A 143 0.36 -15.33 5.27
C PRO A 143 1.01 -16.35 6.18
N VAL A 144 1.94 -15.92 7.03
CA VAL A 144 2.46 -16.77 8.12
C VAL A 144 1.32 -17.24 9.02
N LYS A 145 1.51 -18.40 9.67
CA LYS A 145 0.47 -19.00 10.54
C LYS A 145 0.07 -18.05 11.68
N GLU A 146 1.04 -17.32 12.23
CA GLU A 146 0.84 -16.33 13.29
C GLU A 146 -0.06 -15.15 12.85
N GLY A 147 -0.12 -14.87 11.55
CA GLY A 147 -1.01 -13.86 10.98
C GLY A 147 -2.50 -14.19 11.09
N LYS A 148 -2.84 -15.46 11.34
CA LYS A 148 -4.20 -15.96 11.56
C LYS A 148 -4.54 -16.15 13.04
N ASP A 149 -3.55 -16.01 13.92
CA ASP A 149 -3.71 -16.17 15.35
C ASP A 149 -3.76 -14.80 16.02
N PHE A 150 -4.94 -14.43 16.54
CA PHE A 150 -5.15 -13.14 17.20
C PHE A 150 -4.40 -13.03 18.53
N ASP A 151 -4.17 -14.14 19.21
CA ASP A 151 -3.53 -14.20 20.53
C ASP A 151 -2.01 -14.27 20.45
N SER A 152 -1.45 -14.47 19.26
CA SER A 152 -0.01 -14.53 19.05
C SER A 152 0.64 -13.16 19.22
N ASP A 153 1.73 -13.09 19.99
CA ASP A 153 2.60 -11.91 20.16
C ASP A 153 3.67 -11.77 19.06
N TYR A 154 3.58 -12.55 17.98
CA TYR A 154 4.55 -12.51 16.89
C TYR A 154 4.65 -11.10 16.29
N PRO A 155 5.86 -10.49 16.23
CA PRO A 155 5.99 -9.06 15.95
C PRO A 155 5.71 -8.68 14.49
N PHE A 156 5.73 -9.64 13.55
CA PHE A 156 5.58 -9.40 12.12
C PHE A 156 4.54 -10.34 11.50
N LYS A 157 3.32 -10.28 12.01
CA LYS A 157 2.18 -11.09 11.54
C LYS A 157 1.82 -10.86 10.06
N GLY A 158 2.30 -9.76 9.46
CA GLY A 158 2.14 -9.47 8.04
C GLY A 158 3.10 -10.24 7.11
N ASN A 159 4.05 -11.01 7.65
CA ASN A 159 5.01 -11.75 6.86
C ASN A 159 4.34 -12.77 5.92
N LEU A 160 5.01 -13.02 4.80
CA LEU A 160 4.69 -14.06 3.85
C LEU A 160 5.35 -15.39 4.28
N ASP A 161 4.64 -16.51 4.18
CA ASP A 161 5.19 -17.85 4.48
C ASP A 161 6.18 -18.29 3.40
N ILE A 162 7.46 -18.29 3.77
CA ILE A 162 8.58 -18.60 2.87
C ILE A 162 8.56 -20.07 2.45
N THR A 163 8.13 -20.99 3.33
CA THR A 163 8.06 -22.40 3.04
C THR A 163 6.97 -22.71 2.00
N LEU A 164 5.79 -22.10 2.19
CA LEU A 164 4.72 -22.21 1.21
C LEU A 164 5.08 -21.55 -0.12
N LEU A 165 5.78 -20.40 -0.10
CA LEU A 165 6.27 -19.77 -1.33
C LEU A 165 7.17 -20.70 -2.12
N GLN A 166 8.14 -21.36 -1.47
CA GLN A 166 9.03 -22.34 -2.13
C GLN A 166 8.26 -23.51 -2.74
N GLN A 167 7.26 -24.04 -2.04
CA GLN A 167 6.40 -25.12 -2.54
C GLN A 167 5.60 -24.69 -3.77
N LEU A 168 5.01 -23.48 -3.74
CA LEU A 168 4.24 -22.93 -4.86
C LEU A 168 5.13 -22.64 -6.07
N ILE A 169 6.34 -22.12 -5.86
CA ILE A 169 7.32 -21.91 -6.93
C ILE A 169 7.67 -23.25 -7.59
N LYS A 170 7.94 -24.29 -6.80
CA LYS A 170 8.23 -25.64 -7.32
C LYS A 170 7.04 -26.21 -8.10
N LYS A 171 5.82 -25.97 -7.62
CA LYS A 171 4.59 -26.52 -8.22
C LYS A 171 4.17 -25.81 -9.50
N HIS A 172 4.26 -24.46 -9.52
CA HIS A 172 3.64 -23.64 -10.56
C HIS A 172 4.66 -22.97 -11.50
N GLY A 173 5.89 -22.74 -11.05
CA GLY A 173 7.00 -22.23 -11.88
C GLY A 173 6.64 -21.03 -12.75
N LYS A 174 6.70 -21.21 -14.07
CA LYS A 174 6.44 -20.15 -15.09
C LYS A 174 5.03 -19.57 -15.08
N ASN A 175 4.08 -20.20 -14.41
CA ASN A 175 2.72 -19.71 -14.30
C ASN A 175 2.60 -18.61 -13.24
N ILE A 176 3.58 -18.48 -12.34
CA ILE A 176 3.60 -17.38 -11.37
C ILE A 176 3.98 -16.08 -12.12
N ALA A 177 3.06 -15.15 -12.16
CA ALA A 177 3.22 -13.86 -12.81
C ALA A 177 4.00 -12.87 -11.92
N ALA A 178 3.69 -12.84 -10.62
CA ALA A 178 4.40 -12.04 -9.63
C ALA A 178 4.16 -12.56 -8.21
N VAL A 179 5.10 -12.22 -7.32
CA VAL A 179 4.93 -12.30 -5.86
C VAL A 179 4.72 -10.87 -5.36
N ILE A 180 3.64 -10.65 -4.63
CA ILE A 180 3.25 -9.33 -4.12
C ILE A 180 3.45 -9.33 -2.61
N VAL A 181 4.11 -8.30 -2.09
CA VAL A 181 4.21 -8.09 -0.64
C VAL A 181 3.49 -6.80 -0.28
N THR A 182 2.40 -6.92 0.46
CA THR A 182 1.59 -5.79 0.93
C THR A 182 2.09 -5.30 2.29
N VAL A 183 2.46 -4.03 2.38
CA VAL A 183 3.01 -3.40 3.59
C VAL A 183 2.29 -2.07 3.93
N THR A 184 1.80 -1.86 5.18
CA THR A 184 1.53 -2.98 6.11
C THR A 184 0.45 -3.89 5.52
N ASN A 185 0.35 -5.12 5.97
CA ASN A 185 -0.67 -6.04 5.43
C ASN A 185 -2.07 -5.63 5.91
N ASN A 186 -2.79 -4.89 5.08
CA ASN A 186 -4.11 -4.34 5.41
C ASN A 186 -5.13 -5.44 5.75
N SER A 187 -5.27 -6.44 4.89
CA SER A 187 -6.24 -7.53 5.08
C SER A 187 -5.95 -8.38 6.32
N GLY A 188 -4.71 -8.37 6.81
CA GLY A 188 -4.30 -8.98 8.07
C GLY A 188 -4.47 -8.06 9.29
N GLY A 189 -5.17 -6.91 9.17
CA GLY A 189 -5.35 -5.95 10.25
C GLY A 189 -4.20 -4.94 10.41
N GLY A 190 -3.56 -4.53 9.31
CA GLY A 190 -2.46 -3.57 9.32
C GLY A 190 -1.15 -4.15 9.87
N GLN A 191 -0.97 -5.46 9.78
CA GLN A 191 0.19 -6.15 10.36
C GLN A 191 1.48 -5.90 9.54
N PRO A 192 2.61 -5.59 10.21
CA PRO A 192 3.86 -5.28 9.52
C PRO A 192 4.56 -6.52 8.98
N VAL A 193 5.36 -6.27 7.95
CA VAL A 193 6.29 -7.22 7.32
C VAL A 193 7.71 -6.89 7.74
N SER A 194 8.50 -7.89 8.15
CA SER A 194 9.89 -7.70 8.54
C SER A 194 10.81 -7.50 7.33
N MET A 195 11.92 -6.80 7.52
CA MET A 195 12.94 -6.67 6.48
C MET A 195 13.59 -8.02 6.17
N GLU A 196 13.73 -8.89 7.16
CA GLU A 196 14.21 -10.26 6.96
C GLU A 196 13.30 -11.03 6.01
N ASN A 197 11.99 -10.96 6.19
CA ASN A 197 11.03 -11.62 5.31
C ASN A 197 11.08 -11.02 3.89
N MET A 198 11.15 -9.69 3.76
CA MET A 198 11.32 -9.01 2.47
C MET A 198 12.57 -9.51 1.73
N LYS A 199 13.72 -9.64 2.42
CA LYS A 199 14.96 -10.16 1.84
C LYS A 199 14.80 -11.61 1.37
N ALA A 200 14.15 -12.45 2.16
CA ALA A 200 13.91 -13.86 1.81
C ALA A 200 13.00 -13.99 0.57
N VAL A 201 11.92 -13.21 0.51
CA VAL A 201 11.03 -13.17 -0.67
C VAL A 201 11.78 -12.71 -1.91
N SER A 202 12.50 -11.57 -1.82
CA SER A 202 13.30 -11.04 -2.92
C SER A 202 14.32 -12.04 -3.45
N ALA A 203 15.05 -12.70 -2.55
CA ALA A 203 16.04 -13.73 -2.93
C ALA A 203 15.41 -14.90 -3.69
N LEU A 204 14.23 -15.37 -3.24
CA LEU A 204 13.50 -16.43 -3.93
C LEU A 204 12.98 -15.97 -5.29
N CYS A 205 12.45 -14.77 -5.40
CA CYS A 205 12.01 -14.19 -6.67
C CYS A 205 13.16 -14.07 -7.66
N LYS A 206 14.28 -13.47 -7.26
CA LYS A 206 15.48 -13.33 -8.10
C LYS A 206 16.02 -14.69 -8.58
N LYS A 207 16.15 -15.68 -7.67
CA LYS A 207 16.61 -17.03 -8.00
C LYS A 207 15.73 -17.70 -9.06
N ASN A 208 14.43 -17.45 -9.05
CA ASN A 208 13.47 -18.09 -9.93
C ASN A 208 12.99 -17.21 -11.10
N LYS A 209 13.58 -16.02 -11.27
CA LYS A 209 13.22 -15.04 -12.31
C LYS A 209 11.74 -14.66 -12.26
N LEU A 210 11.21 -14.45 -11.04
CA LEU A 210 9.86 -14.01 -10.76
C LEU A 210 9.89 -12.52 -10.40
N LEU A 211 8.87 -11.78 -10.79
CA LEU A 211 8.68 -10.40 -10.37
C LEU A 211 8.30 -10.32 -8.88
N CYS A 212 8.95 -9.44 -8.15
CA CYS A 212 8.62 -9.07 -6.78
C CYS A 212 8.02 -7.66 -6.78
N ILE A 213 6.75 -7.53 -6.43
CA ILE A 213 6.03 -6.25 -6.42
C ILE A 213 5.70 -5.86 -4.98
N LEU A 214 6.02 -4.63 -4.61
CA LEU A 214 5.68 -4.07 -3.31
C LEU A 214 4.37 -3.27 -3.43
N ASP A 215 3.32 -3.70 -2.73
CA ASP A 215 2.18 -2.84 -2.45
C ASP A 215 2.54 -1.99 -1.23
N CYS A 216 2.92 -0.74 -1.49
CA CYS A 216 3.59 0.13 -0.54
C CYS A 216 2.70 1.22 0.06
N CYS A 217 1.38 1.02 0.04
CA CYS A 217 0.42 2.03 0.50
C CYS A 217 0.70 2.54 1.92
N ARG A 218 1.24 1.68 2.80
CA ARG A 218 1.59 2.02 4.21
C ARG A 218 3.05 1.69 4.52
N VAL A 219 3.94 2.10 3.60
CA VAL A 219 5.38 1.84 3.71
C VAL A 219 6.03 2.57 4.88
N ALA A 220 5.57 3.77 5.22
CA ALA A 220 6.10 4.55 6.34
C ALA A 220 5.73 3.89 7.69
N GLU A 221 4.48 3.42 7.83
CA GLU A 221 4.08 2.62 8.99
C GLU A 221 4.92 1.34 9.11
N ASN A 222 5.10 0.63 8.00
CA ASN A 222 5.92 -0.58 8.00
C ASN A 222 7.37 -0.30 8.38
N ALA A 223 7.95 0.78 7.89
CA ALA A 223 9.30 1.23 8.25
C ALA A 223 9.41 1.58 9.75
N TYR A 224 8.35 2.17 10.34
CA TYR A 224 8.27 2.40 11.78
C TYR A 224 8.40 1.09 12.55
N PHE A 225 7.63 0.08 12.21
CA PHE A 225 7.69 -1.22 12.90
C PHE A 225 9.03 -1.92 12.73
N ILE A 226 9.62 -1.90 11.54
CA ILE A 226 10.96 -2.45 11.30
C ILE A 226 11.98 -1.75 12.22
N LYS A 227 12.00 -0.41 12.24
CA LYS A 227 12.92 0.35 13.09
C LYS A 227 12.82 -0.03 14.56
N HIS A 228 11.59 -0.20 15.07
CA HIS A 228 11.35 -0.44 16.49
C HIS A 228 11.42 -1.92 16.91
N ARG A 229 11.32 -2.85 15.97
CA ARG A 229 11.25 -4.29 16.25
C ARG A 229 12.46 -5.08 15.75
N GLU A 230 13.21 -4.56 14.76
CA GLU A 230 14.43 -5.19 14.25
C GLU A 230 15.67 -4.40 14.69
N LYS A 231 16.47 -4.95 15.60
CA LYS A 231 17.66 -4.29 16.19
C LYS A 231 18.63 -3.73 15.13
N ALA A 232 18.78 -4.41 14.01
CA ALA A 232 19.65 -4.00 12.91
C ALA A 232 19.24 -2.65 12.29
N TYR A 233 18.00 -2.23 12.46
CA TYR A 233 17.43 -1.02 11.87
C TYR A 233 17.19 0.12 12.87
N ALA A 234 17.50 -0.08 14.14
CA ALA A 234 17.23 0.89 15.21
C ALA A 234 17.85 2.29 14.95
N ASN A 235 19.00 2.34 14.28
CA ASN A 235 19.71 3.58 13.98
C ASN A 235 19.44 4.11 12.55
N HIS A 236 18.60 3.45 11.74
CA HIS A 236 18.23 3.92 10.42
C HIS A 236 17.08 4.92 10.51
N SER A 237 17.02 5.88 9.59
CA SER A 237 15.82 6.70 9.42
C SER A 237 14.70 5.87 8.75
N TYR A 238 13.44 6.26 8.95
CA TYR A 238 12.31 5.61 8.28
C TYR A 238 12.45 5.61 6.76
N ARG A 239 12.96 6.71 6.20
CA ARG A 239 13.25 6.83 4.76
C ARG A 239 14.30 5.81 4.30
N GLN A 240 15.40 5.65 5.02
CA GLN A 240 16.43 4.65 4.67
C GLN A 240 15.87 3.22 4.72
N ILE A 241 14.99 2.92 5.68
CA ILE A 241 14.33 1.62 5.77
C ILE A 241 13.39 1.41 4.57
N ALA A 242 12.57 2.41 4.24
CA ALA A 242 11.69 2.36 3.07
C ALA A 242 12.48 2.17 1.78
N GLN A 243 13.53 2.93 1.55
CA GLN A 243 14.41 2.79 0.39
C GLN A 243 15.03 1.39 0.28
N GLN A 244 15.43 0.79 1.41
CA GLN A 244 15.92 -0.59 1.42
C GLN A 244 14.81 -1.60 1.08
N MET A 245 13.56 -1.36 1.46
CA MET A 245 12.43 -2.20 1.06
C MET A 245 12.19 -2.12 -0.45
N PHE A 246 12.20 -0.92 -1.04
CA PHE A 246 12.04 -0.72 -2.48
C PHE A 246 13.16 -1.39 -3.27
N ALA A 247 14.40 -1.32 -2.81
CA ALA A 247 15.56 -1.95 -3.45
C ALA A 247 15.49 -3.50 -3.52
N LEU A 248 14.57 -4.11 -2.76
CA LEU A 248 14.30 -5.55 -2.78
C LEU A 248 13.21 -5.95 -3.78
N ALA A 249 12.50 -5.00 -4.38
CA ALA A 249 11.41 -5.23 -5.31
C ALA A 249 11.79 -4.84 -6.75
N ASP A 250 11.05 -5.35 -7.72
CA ASP A 250 11.18 -5.02 -9.15
C ASP A 250 10.21 -3.90 -9.56
N GLY A 251 9.25 -3.61 -8.69
CA GLY A 251 8.29 -2.53 -8.87
C GLY A 251 7.43 -2.33 -7.61
N ALA A 252 6.69 -1.23 -7.59
CA ALA A 252 5.82 -0.87 -6.50
C ALA A 252 4.51 -0.26 -6.99
N ILE A 253 3.45 -0.50 -6.23
CA ILE A 253 2.13 0.11 -6.39
C ILE A 253 1.83 0.91 -5.13
N MET A 254 1.34 2.14 -5.28
CA MET A 254 0.93 2.97 -4.17
C MET A 254 -0.44 3.59 -4.40
N SER A 255 -1.30 3.48 -3.41
CA SER A 255 -2.37 4.46 -3.20
C SER A 255 -1.83 5.55 -2.28
N ALA A 256 -1.55 6.73 -2.82
CA ALA A 256 -1.02 7.85 -2.07
C ALA A 256 -2.02 8.45 -1.06
N LYS A 257 -3.24 7.92 -1.04
CA LYS A 257 -4.31 8.29 -0.10
C LYS A 257 -4.09 7.81 1.34
N LYS A 258 -3.03 7.06 1.62
CA LYS A 258 -2.63 6.56 2.94
C LYS A 258 -1.42 7.36 3.44
N ASP A 259 -0.24 6.75 3.47
CA ASP A 259 0.97 7.37 4.04
C ASP A 259 1.42 8.67 3.36
N ALA A 260 1.11 8.86 2.07
CA ALA A 260 1.41 10.12 1.40
C ALA A 260 0.38 11.24 1.69
N LEU A 261 -0.67 10.96 2.49
CA LEU A 261 -1.62 11.94 3.05
C LEU A 261 -2.31 12.82 2.01
N VAL A 262 -2.57 12.30 0.81
CA VAL A 262 -3.35 13.00 -0.21
C VAL A 262 -4.78 12.49 -0.23
N ASN A 263 -5.74 13.30 -0.67
CA ASN A 263 -7.12 12.87 -0.83
C ASN A 263 -7.36 12.11 -2.16
N MET A 264 -6.50 12.30 -3.16
CA MET A 264 -6.50 11.56 -4.43
C MET A 264 -5.08 11.46 -4.97
N GLY A 265 -4.70 10.26 -5.44
CA GLY A 265 -3.40 10.04 -6.06
C GLY A 265 -2.88 8.62 -5.85
N GLY A 266 -1.96 8.22 -6.69
CA GLY A 266 -1.26 6.95 -6.65
C GLY A 266 -0.22 6.84 -7.74
N PHE A 267 0.50 5.73 -7.75
CA PHE A 267 1.45 5.43 -8.81
C PHE A 267 1.67 3.93 -8.98
N LEU A 268 2.13 3.58 -10.16
CA LEU A 268 2.88 2.36 -10.48
C LEU A 268 4.30 2.77 -10.81
N ALA A 269 5.28 2.20 -10.11
CA ALA A 269 6.70 2.43 -10.41
C ALA A 269 7.40 1.09 -10.63
N VAL A 270 8.24 0.99 -11.66
CA VAL A 270 8.91 -0.27 -12.04
C VAL A 270 10.32 -0.01 -12.53
N ALA A 271 11.18 -1.03 -12.41
CA ALA A 271 12.57 -0.97 -12.90
C ALA A 271 12.70 -1.39 -14.37
N ASP A 272 11.83 -2.26 -14.88
CA ASP A 272 11.91 -2.80 -16.24
C ASP A 272 11.19 -1.90 -17.25
N LYS A 273 11.96 -1.43 -18.27
CA LYS A 273 11.42 -0.55 -19.31
C LYS A 273 10.31 -1.19 -20.12
N LYS A 274 10.41 -2.49 -20.45
CA LYS A 274 9.39 -3.14 -21.29
C LYS A 274 8.06 -3.25 -20.53
N LEU A 275 8.14 -3.55 -19.23
CA LEU A 275 6.98 -3.55 -18.35
C LEU A 275 6.37 -2.15 -18.25
N ALA A 276 7.21 -1.12 -18.10
CA ALA A 276 6.78 0.27 -18.06
C ALA A 276 6.05 0.69 -19.34
N ASP A 277 6.67 0.44 -20.51
CA ASP A 277 6.09 0.79 -21.82
C ASP A 277 4.72 0.10 -22.04
N ALA A 278 4.61 -1.18 -21.65
CA ALA A 278 3.35 -1.91 -21.76
C ALA A 278 2.28 -1.35 -20.82
N CYS A 279 2.65 -1.00 -19.60
CA CYS A 279 1.75 -0.38 -18.61
C CYS A 279 1.37 1.04 -19.03
N MET A 280 2.27 1.82 -19.64
CA MET A 280 1.99 3.15 -20.14
C MET A 280 0.92 3.12 -21.24
N ASN A 281 1.00 2.17 -22.16
CA ASN A 281 -0.03 1.99 -23.20
C ASN A 281 -1.42 1.75 -22.60
N LEU A 282 -1.51 1.00 -21.49
CA LEU A 282 -2.77 0.79 -20.77
C LEU A 282 -3.23 2.00 -19.94
N LEU A 283 -2.32 2.87 -19.55
CA LEU A 283 -2.64 4.10 -18.83
C LEU A 283 -3.27 5.14 -19.78
N ILE A 284 -2.83 5.18 -21.03
CA ILE A 284 -3.29 6.15 -22.05
C ILE A 284 -4.71 5.82 -22.56
N ILE A 285 -5.11 4.53 -22.57
CA ILE A 285 -6.43 4.08 -23.02
C ILE A 285 -7.47 4.19 -21.88
#